data_6817e637ccbdaee0913de73fd1c4216a
#
_entry.id   6817e637ccbdaee0913de73fd1c4216a
#
_cell.length_a   1.000
_cell.length_b   1.000
_cell.length_c   1.000
_cell.angle_alpha   90.00
_cell.angle_beta   90.00
_cell.angle_gamma   90.00
#
_symmetry.space_group_name_H-M   'P 1'
#
loop_
_entity.id
_entity.type
_entity.pdbx_description
1 polymer ?
#
loop_
_entity_poly.entity_id
_entity_poly.type
_entity_poly.pdbx_seq_one_letter_code
_entity_poly.pdbx_strand_id
1 'polypeptide(L)' 'EICVESTIRDAYFRDFKIIVPKDAVAAMDIGRHKGTLATIEFGFGSVTTSAELINDLSGIAA' A
#
# COMPACT_ATOMS: atom_id res chain seq x y z
N GLU A 1 -1.51 8.06 -7.23
CA GLU A 1 -0.08 7.71 -7.14
C GLU A 1 0.75 8.81 -6.48
N ILE A 2 0.42 10.07 -6.72
CA ILE A 2 1.27 11.17 -6.26
C ILE A 2 1.28 11.31 -4.75
N CYS A 3 0.12 11.60 -4.16
CA CYS A 3 0.03 11.87 -2.71
C CYS A 3 0.24 10.63 -1.85
N VAL A 4 -0.36 9.53 -2.24
CA VAL A 4 -0.25 8.25 -1.52
C VAL A 4 1.18 7.71 -1.60
N GLU A 5 1.79 7.73 -2.77
CA GLU A 5 3.17 7.27 -2.94
C GLU A 5 4.14 8.12 -2.11
N SER A 6 3.97 9.44 -2.12
CA SER A 6 4.82 10.34 -1.32
C SER A 6 4.68 10.07 0.18
N THR A 7 3.45 9.83 0.65
CA THR A 7 3.20 9.48 2.05
C THR A 7 3.85 8.16 2.42
N ILE A 8 3.77 7.15 1.55
CA ILE A 8 4.37 5.84 1.75
C ILE A 8 5.89 5.95 1.85
N ARG A 9 6.52 6.70 0.95
CA ARG A 9 7.97 6.91 0.96
C ARG A 9 8.42 7.59 2.25
N ASP A 10 7.70 8.62 2.70
CA ASP A 10 8.00 9.31 3.95
C ASP A 10 7.87 8.39 5.15
N ALA A 11 6.80 7.60 5.20
CA ALA A 11 6.59 6.63 6.28
C ALA A 11 7.69 5.56 6.30
N TYR A 12 8.10 5.06 5.15
CA TYR A 12 9.19 4.08 5.04
C TYR A 12 10.49 4.62 5.62
N PHE A 13 10.84 5.86 5.27
CA PHE A 13 12.06 6.49 5.78
C PHE A 13 11.98 6.84 7.27
N ARG A 14 10.80 6.76 7.87
CA ARG A 14 10.59 6.92 9.33
C ARG A 14 10.41 5.60 10.05
N ASP A 15 10.79 4.49 9.40
CA ASP A 15 10.76 3.14 9.96
C ASP A 15 9.37 2.56 10.20
N PHE A 16 8.34 3.05 9.50
CA PHE A 16 7.02 2.44 9.53
C PHE A 16 6.95 1.24 8.61
N LYS A 17 6.30 0.18 9.07
CA LYS A 17 5.98 -0.97 8.22
C LYS A 17 4.72 -0.65 7.43
N ILE A 18 4.79 -0.81 6.09
CA ILE A 18 3.76 -0.32 5.18
C ILE A 18 3.00 -1.48 4.54
N ILE A 19 1.66 -1.40 4.57
CA ILE A 19 0.75 -2.32 3.90
C ILE A 19 -0.26 -1.49 3.12
N VAL A 20 -0.40 -1.74 1.82
CA VAL A 20 -1.32 -0.99 0.95
C VAL A 20 -2.41 -1.92 0.43
N PRO A 21 -3.68 -1.71 0.83
CA PRO A 21 -4.80 -2.41 0.20
C PRO A 21 -5.08 -1.79 -1.17
N LYS A 22 -4.73 -2.49 -2.24
CA LYS A 22 -4.78 -1.98 -3.62
C LYS A 22 -6.18 -1.59 -4.10
N ASP A 23 -7.22 -2.17 -3.51
CA ASP A 23 -8.61 -1.87 -3.84
C ASP A 23 -9.18 -0.65 -3.08
N ALA A 24 -8.42 -0.10 -2.13
CA ALA A 24 -8.79 1.10 -1.38
C ALA A 24 -8.07 2.35 -1.87
N VAL A 25 -7.27 2.26 -2.92
CA VAL A 25 -6.54 3.39 -3.51
C VAL A 25 -6.87 3.50 -4.99
N ALA A 26 -6.74 4.70 -5.54
CA ALA A 26 -7.04 4.97 -6.94
C ALA A 26 -6.16 6.09 -7.49
N ALA A 27 -6.08 6.18 -8.81
CA ALA A 27 -5.36 7.23 -9.50
C ALA A 27 -6.09 7.61 -10.79
N MET A 28 -5.75 8.77 -11.35
CA MET A 28 -6.35 9.26 -12.60
C MET A 28 -5.85 8.48 -13.82
N ASP A 29 -4.66 7.91 -13.74
CA ASP A 29 -4.03 7.15 -14.81
C ASP A 29 -3.74 5.73 -14.32
N ILE A 30 -4.36 4.75 -14.95
CA ILE A 30 -4.25 3.36 -14.51
C ILE A 30 -2.83 2.80 -14.68
N GLY A 31 -2.10 3.26 -15.69
CA GLY A 31 -0.70 2.86 -15.88
C GLY A 31 0.19 3.33 -14.76
N ARG A 32 0.04 4.58 -14.35
CA ARG A 32 0.78 5.16 -13.21
C ARG A 32 0.37 4.49 -11.91
N HIS A 33 -0.91 4.21 -11.73
CA HIS A 33 -1.42 3.51 -10.56
C HIS A 33 -0.76 2.14 -10.39
N LYS A 34 -0.76 1.34 -11.47
CA LYS A 34 -0.13 0.01 -11.46
C LYS A 34 1.38 0.10 -11.26
N GLY A 35 2.04 1.08 -11.88
CA GLY A 35 3.47 1.32 -11.73
C GLY A 35 3.84 1.67 -10.29
N THR A 36 3.06 2.54 -9.65
CA THR A 36 3.25 2.90 -8.24
C THR A 36 3.10 1.69 -7.33
N LEU A 37 2.05 0.89 -7.52
CA LEU A 37 1.85 -0.32 -6.71
C LEU A 37 3.00 -1.31 -6.87
N ALA A 38 3.52 -1.49 -8.08
CA ALA A 38 4.66 -2.35 -8.33
C ALA A 38 5.93 -1.84 -7.63
N THR A 39 6.16 -0.52 -7.64
CA THR A 39 7.29 0.11 -6.95
C THR A 39 7.21 -0.09 -5.45
N ILE A 40 6.03 0.08 -4.86
CA ILE A 40 5.80 -0.10 -3.43
C ILE A 40 6.08 -1.55 -3.03
N GLU A 41 5.56 -2.50 -3.78
CA GLU A 41 5.76 -3.93 -3.50
C GLU A 41 7.22 -4.32 -3.60
N PHE A 42 7.94 -3.74 -4.55
CA PHE A 42 9.36 -4.02 -4.75
C PHE A 42 10.23 -3.50 -3.59
N GLY A 43 10.01 -2.26 -3.13
CA GLY A 43 10.97 -1.60 -2.27
C GLY A 43 10.47 -0.98 -0.97
N PHE A 44 9.17 -0.77 -0.80
CA PHE A 44 8.68 0.05 0.31
C PHE A 44 7.72 -0.66 1.27
N GLY A 45 7.02 -1.68 0.83
CA GLY A 45 6.04 -2.33 1.69
C GLY A 45 5.35 -3.51 1.02
N SER A 46 4.18 -3.85 1.50
CA SER A 46 3.36 -4.94 0.97
C SER A 46 2.10 -4.39 0.33
N VAL A 47 1.69 -4.99 -0.79
CA VAL A 47 0.44 -4.68 -1.48
C VAL A 47 -0.52 -5.85 -1.29
N THR A 48 -1.72 -5.58 -0.81
CA THR A 48 -2.71 -6.60 -0.51
C THR A 48 -4.11 -6.11 -0.92
N THR A 49 -5.16 -6.87 -0.58
CA THR A 49 -6.54 -6.43 -0.73
C THR A 49 -7.11 -6.05 0.62
N SER A 50 -8.19 -5.24 0.63
CA SER A 50 -8.87 -4.88 1.87
C SER A 50 -9.40 -6.10 2.60
N ALA A 51 -9.92 -7.09 1.87
CA ALA A 51 -10.43 -8.33 2.46
C ALA A 51 -9.32 -9.11 3.16
N GLU A 52 -8.16 -9.25 2.55
CA GLU A 52 -7.02 -9.95 3.16
C GLU A 52 -6.51 -9.20 4.38
N LEU A 53 -6.42 -7.87 4.31
CA LEU A 53 -5.97 -7.06 5.44
C LEU A 53 -6.92 -7.15 6.63
N ILE A 54 -8.22 -7.09 6.39
CA ILE A 54 -9.24 -7.25 7.44
C ILE A 54 -9.12 -8.62 8.10
N ASN A 55 -8.94 -9.67 7.30
CA ASN A 55 -8.76 -11.02 7.82
C ASN A 55 -7.53 -11.14 8.70
N ASP A 56 -6.40 -10.57 8.28
CA ASP A 56 -5.16 -10.58 9.05
C ASP A 56 -5.29 -9.83 10.37
N LEU A 57 -5.92 -8.65 10.34
CA LEU A 57 -6.15 -7.85 11.55
C LEU A 57 -7.12 -8.54 12.51
N SER A 58 -8.15 -9.21 11.99
CA SER A 58 -9.09 -9.98 12.81
C SER A 58 -8.40 -11.15 13.51
N GLY A 59 -7.46 -11.80 12.84
CA GLY A 59 -6.64 -12.86 13.42
C GLY A 59 -5.74 -12.35 14.55
N ILE A 60 -5.20 -11.15 14.41
CA ILE A 60 -4.38 -10.51 15.45
C ILE A 60 -5.24 -10.11 16.65
N ALA A 61 -6.44 -9.61 16.40
CA ALA A 61 -7.35 -9.16 17.45
C ALA A 61 -7.96 -10.30 18.26
N ALA A 62 -7.98 -11.48 17.70
CA ALA A 62 -8.46 -12.66 18.38
C ALA A 62 -7.42 -13.23 19.34
#